data_abdb19c25e384bbc208dac4c78678a91
#
_entry.id   abdb19c25e384bbc208dac4c78678a91
#
_cell.length_a   1.000
_cell.length_b   1.000
_cell.length_c   1.000
_cell.angle_alpha   90.00
_cell.angle_beta   90.00
_cell.angle_gamma   90.00
#
_symmetry.space_group_name_H-M   'P 1'
#
loop_
_entity.id
_entity.type
_entity.pdbx_description
1 polymer ?
#
loop_
_entity_poly.entity_id
_entity_poly.type
_entity_poly.pdbx_seq_one_letter_code
_entity_poly.pdbx_strand_id
1 'polypeptide(L)'
;MRKPLTSLAICSVSLIASCLAIAPPAHAAADPLLAQQWGLFAIGADHVWTTTTGQGVIVAVVDSGSGPHPDLAENLLPGRSIIGTVESQDGKDIDASGHGTHVAGIIAAVANNGIGGSGVAPNAKILPIQVLDQAGQGDARDVAAGVRFAADNGARVINLSLGGATESSSLTQAITYANDKGVLVVAAAGNGGAADKPKWPASLDLTLAVTAVDQANNATSFDQRGDYIDLSAPGANIVSTAKGDYVTLSGTSMAAGFVAGAAALLFAAEPRVTNAQVRDILLRTASDIGEPGRDVTFGAGLINMVAALAELQRMYPPIAAPQIAAVGHVGETLVANLELISDVIGVKWFRCDSVGPAAIEIPADCLPIAKATKRQYITTQADARHTIRVGITYTRAGAKQFVISDAVGPFFPIWQVANAVKPASATPLIKLFNTSSSGSRTYKVVSGACRISGTKMIATRVPSVCRVRLTVAARTPFPKLTIVGDITVL
;
A
#
# COMPACT_ATOMS: atom_id res chain seq x y z
N MET A 1 76.44 30.85 -38.38
CA MET A 1 76.52 30.30 -37.00
C MET A 1 75.43 30.97 -36.14
N ARG A 2 74.33 30.36 -35.98
CA ARG A 2 73.32 30.75 -34.95
C ARG A 2 72.59 29.47 -34.57
N LYS A 3 72.64 29.09 -33.30
CA LYS A 3 71.97 27.93 -32.69
C LYS A 3 70.47 28.29 -32.51
N PRO A 4 69.53 27.32 -32.66
CA PRO A 4 68.14 27.51 -32.30
C PRO A 4 67.90 27.24 -30.83
N LEU A 5 67.04 28.08 -30.21
CA LEU A 5 66.49 27.94 -28.89
C LEU A 5 65.38 26.85 -28.89
N THR A 6 65.50 25.93 -27.98
CA THR A 6 64.48 24.94 -27.67
C THR A 6 63.35 25.55 -26.80
N SER A 7 62.14 25.57 -27.29
CA SER A 7 60.94 25.95 -26.54
C SER A 7 60.43 24.79 -25.72
N LEU A 8 60.31 24.98 -24.39
CA LEU A 8 59.67 24.06 -23.46
C LEU A 8 58.15 24.25 -23.56
N ALA A 9 57.44 23.21 -23.94
CA ALA A 9 56.00 23.19 -23.90
C ALA A 9 55.51 22.79 -22.49
N ILE A 10 54.80 23.69 -21.85
CA ILE A 10 54.12 23.42 -20.57
C ILE A 10 52.76 22.77 -20.88
N CYS A 11 52.64 21.52 -20.50
CA CYS A 11 51.42 20.75 -20.63
C CYS A 11 50.49 21.09 -19.45
N SER A 12 49.43 21.89 -19.68
CA SER A 12 48.39 22.21 -18.67
C SER A 12 47.40 21.03 -18.59
N VAL A 13 47.40 20.32 -17.48
CA VAL A 13 46.39 19.30 -17.18
C VAL A 13 45.16 20.00 -16.64
N SER A 14 44.11 20.10 -17.47
CA SER A 14 42.76 20.53 -17.06
C SER A 14 42.04 19.39 -16.36
N LEU A 15 41.82 19.46 -15.08
CA LEU A 15 40.89 18.61 -14.33
C LEU A 15 39.46 18.97 -14.75
N ILE A 16 38.83 18.12 -15.53
CA ILE A 16 37.37 18.19 -15.77
C ILE A 16 36.68 17.53 -14.57
N ALA A 17 36.16 18.35 -13.66
CA ALA A 17 35.27 17.90 -12.61
C ALA A 17 33.91 17.52 -13.24
N SER A 18 33.67 16.25 -13.45
CA SER A 18 32.35 15.73 -13.85
C SER A 18 31.40 15.89 -12.68
N CYS A 19 30.58 16.94 -12.68
CA CYS A 19 29.38 16.99 -11.83
C CYS A 19 28.41 15.91 -12.30
N LEU A 20 28.35 14.80 -11.58
CA LEU A 20 27.18 13.91 -11.68
C LEU A 20 25.97 14.69 -11.15
N ALA A 21 25.17 15.23 -12.06
CA ALA A 21 23.85 15.70 -11.73
C ALA A 21 23.02 14.46 -11.33
N ILE A 22 22.72 14.33 -10.04
CA ILE A 22 21.69 13.39 -9.57
C ILE A 22 20.39 13.90 -10.15
N ALA A 23 19.90 13.23 -11.20
CA ALA A 23 18.57 13.53 -11.74
C ALA A 23 17.55 13.32 -10.59
N PRO A 24 16.62 14.25 -10.39
CA PRO A 24 15.52 14.02 -9.46
C PRO A 24 14.79 12.75 -9.89
N PRO A 25 14.22 11.97 -8.93
CA PRO A 25 13.42 10.81 -9.30
C PRO A 25 12.37 11.25 -10.30
N ALA A 26 12.29 10.56 -11.44
CA ALA A 26 11.26 10.81 -12.43
C ALA A 26 9.91 10.71 -11.72
N HIS A 27 9.18 11.83 -11.65
CA HIS A 27 7.78 11.78 -11.25
C HIS A 27 7.12 10.82 -12.24
N ALA A 28 6.40 9.82 -11.74
CA ALA A 28 5.58 8.97 -12.57
C ALA A 28 4.71 9.89 -13.44
N ALA A 29 4.77 9.69 -14.74
CA ALA A 29 4.03 10.55 -15.68
C ALA A 29 2.54 10.27 -15.47
N ALA A 30 1.74 11.31 -15.36
CA ALA A 30 0.30 11.18 -15.23
C ALA A 30 -0.29 10.51 -16.47
N ASP A 31 -1.20 9.57 -16.28
CA ASP A 31 -1.85 8.84 -17.37
C ASP A 31 -2.77 9.78 -18.16
N PRO A 32 -2.57 9.93 -19.48
CA PRO A 32 -3.21 10.99 -20.27
C PRO A 32 -4.73 10.87 -20.38
N LEU A 33 -5.30 9.66 -20.24
CA LEU A 33 -6.74 9.43 -20.33
C LEU A 33 -7.44 9.42 -18.97
N LEU A 34 -6.71 9.47 -17.86
CA LEU A 34 -7.29 9.38 -16.51
C LEU A 34 -8.41 10.42 -16.30
N ALA A 35 -8.21 11.65 -16.75
CA ALA A 35 -9.23 12.71 -16.62
C ALA A 35 -10.52 12.44 -17.40
N GLN A 36 -10.50 11.52 -18.38
CA GLN A 36 -11.67 11.12 -19.16
C GLN A 36 -12.41 9.92 -18.55
N GLN A 37 -11.81 9.25 -17.56
CA GLN A 37 -12.35 8.07 -16.90
C GLN A 37 -13.27 8.48 -15.72
N TRP A 38 -14.36 9.17 -16.04
CA TRP A 38 -15.30 9.71 -15.07
C TRP A 38 -15.78 8.69 -14.03
N GLY A 39 -15.89 7.43 -14.43
CA GLY A 39 -16.39 6.35 -13.58
C GLY A 39 -15.52 6.07 -12.37
N LEU A 40 -14.19 6.23 -12.45
CA LEU A 40 -13.28 6.05 -11.32
C LEU A 40 -13.57 7.07 -10.21
N PHE A 41 -13.79 8.33 -10.59
CA PHE A 41 -14.09 9.41 -9.67
C PHE A 41 -15.50 9.30 -9.10
N ALA A 42 -16.48 8.89 -9.93
CA ALA A 42 -17.86 8.72 -9.50
C ALA A 42 -18.03 7.70 -8.37
N ILE A 43 -17.23 6.64 -8.38
CA ILE A 43 -17.25 5.62 -7.31
C ILE A 43 -16.23 5.90 -6.18
N GLY A 44 -15.40 6.95 -6.29
CA GLY A 44 -14.36 7.30 -5.32
C GLY A 44 -13.20 6.31 -5.27
N ALA A 45 -12.85 5.66 -6.38
CA ALA A 45 -11.73 4.70 -6.44
C ALA A 45 -10.39 5.39 -6.19
N ASP A 46 -10.19 6.58 -6.73
CA ASP A 46 -8.99 7.40 -6.56
C ASP A 46 -8.73 7.79 -5.10
N HIS A 47 -9.77 7.99 -4.32
CA HIS A 47 -9.67 8.33 -2.91
C HIS A 47 -9.13 7.19 -2.04
N VAL A 48 -9.28 5.94 -2.46
CA VAL A 48 -8.86 4.76 -1.69
C VAL A 48 -7.49 4.21 -2.11
N TRP A 49 -6.91 4.67 -3.20
CA TRP A 49 -5.62 4.16 -3.71
C TRP A 49 -4.44 4.42 -2.78
N THR A 50 -4.51 5.41 -1.89
CA THR A 50 -3.51 5.60 -0.82
C THR A 50 -3.52 4.49 0.24
N THR A 51 -4.61 3.71 0.31
CA THR A 51 -4.78 2.61 1.25
C THR A 51 -4.67 1.25 0.56
N THR A 52 -5.24 1.11 -0.63
CA THR A 52 -5.30 -0.16 -1.37
C THR A 52 -5.36 0.10 -2.86
N THR A 53 -4.61 -0.69 -3.63
CA THR A 53 -4.55 -0.64 -5.10
C THR A 53 -4.89 -1.99 -5.73
N GLY A 54 -5.37 -2.96 -4.94
CA GLY A 54 -5.67 -4.29 -5.42
C GLY A 54 -4.49 -5.27 -5.41
N GLN A 55 -3.33 -4.87 -4.89
CA GLN A 55 -2.12 -5.70 -4.90
C GLN A 55 -2.35 -7.06 -4.22
N GLY A 56 -1.88 -8.12 -4.87
CA GLY A 56 -1.98 -9.49 -4.36
C GLY A 56 -3.32 -10.19 -4.66
N VAL A 57 -4.27 -9.50 -5.31
CA VAL A 57 -5.57 -10.06 -5.70
C VAL A 57 -5.58 -10.44 -7.17
N ILE A 58 -6.11 -11.60 -7.49
CA ILE A 58 -6.35 -12.06 -8.85
C ILE A 58 -7.85 -11.89 -9.16
N VAL A 59 -8.13 -11.18 -10.26
CA VAL A 59 -9.47 -11.08 -10.85
C VAL A 59 -9.47 -11.86 -12.16
N ALA A 60 -10.32 -12.87 -12.26
CA ALA A 60 -10.51 -13.59 -13.51
C ALA A 60 -11.51 -12.87 -14.39
N VAL A 61 -11.14 -12.59 -15.63
CA VAL A 61 -12.04 -12.07 -16.67
C VAL A 61 -12.39 -13.23 -17.59
N VAL A 62 -13.57 -13.80 -17.37
CA VAL A 62 -14.12 -14.92 -18.17
C VAL A 62 -14.97 -14.31 -19.29
N ASP A 63 -14.37 -14.15 -20.47
CA ASP A 63 -14.89 -13.31 -21.55
C ASP A 63 -14.34 -13.77 -22.92
N SER A 64 -14.17 -12.88 -23.88
CA SER A 64 -13.54 -13.12 -25.19
C SER A 64 -12.00 -13.27 -25.14
N GLY A 65 -11.42 -13.30 -23.96
CA GLY A 65 -9.99 -13.20 -23.70
C GLY A 65 -9.60 -11.81 -23.18
N SER A 66 -8.33 -11.61 -22.89
CA SER A 66 -7.77 -10.27 -22.65
C SER A 66 -6.42 -10.23 -23.35
N GLY A 67 -6.35 -9.43 -24.41
CA GLY A 67 -5.21 -9.40 -25.31
C GLY A 67 -4.04 -8.62 -24.77
N PRO A 68 -2.89 -8.67 -25.46
CA PRO A 68 -1.76 -7.85 -25.10
C PRO A 68 -2.12 -6.37 -25.27
N HIS A 69 -1.95 -5.64 -24.20
CA HIS A 69 -2.06 -4.19 -24.21
C HIS A 69 -0.96 -3.60 -23.32
N PRO A 70 -0.22 -2.55 -23.77
CA PRO A 70 0.87 -1.98 -22.97
C PRO A 70 0.42 -1.57 -21.57
N ASP A 71 -0.77 -1.03 -21.44
CA ASP A 71 -1.36 -0.56 -20.17
C ASP A 71 -1.89 -1.70 -19.26
N LEU A 72 -1.85 -2.94 -19.73
CA LEU A 72 -2.20 -4.14 -18.95
C LEU A 72 -1.01 -5.06 -18.71
N ALA A 73 0.14 -4.82 -19.38
CA ALA A 73 1.23 -5.77 -19.49
C ALA A 73 1.76 -6.28 -18.13
N GLU A 74 1.87 -5.41 -17.14
CA GLU A 74 2.34 -5.77 -15.80
C GLU A 74 1.31 -6.56 -15.01
N ASN A 75 0.02 -6.43 -15.34
CA ASN A 75 -1.08 -7.02 -14.57
C ASN A 75 -1.68 -8.26 -15.24
N LEU A 76 -1.35 -8.58 -16.49
CA LEU A 76 -1.84 -9.78 -17.16
C LEU A 76 -1.06 -11.02 -16.73
N LEU A 77 -1.78 -12.02 -16.22
CA LEU A 77 -1.27 -13.36 -15.98
C LEU A 77 -1.38 -14.22 -17.24
N PRO A 78 -0.64 -15.34 -17.33
CA PRO A 78 -0.92 -16.36 -18.34
C PRO A 78 -2.36 -16.84 -18.23
N GLY A 79 -3.12 -16.71 -19.30
CA GLY A 79 -4.55 -17.06 -19.36
C GLY A 79 -4.82 -18.44 -19.93
N ARG A 80 -6.09 -18.70 -20.24
CA ARG A 80 -6.55 -19.94 -20.86
C ARG A 80 -7.65 -19.68 -21.88
N SER A 81 -7.60 -20.38 -23.01
CA SER A 81 -8.70 -20.44 -23.96
C SER A 81 -9.47 -21.75 -23.75
N ILE A 82 -10.78 -21.63 -23.59
CA ILE A 82 -11.72 -22.74 -23.41
C ILE A 82 -12.90 -22.48 -24.38
N ILE A 83 -12.73 -22.90 -25.62
CA ILE A 83 -13.78 -22.77 -26.66
C ILE A 83 -13.99 -24.14 -27.29
N GLY A 84 -15.15 -24.73 -27.05
CA GLY A 84 -15.50 -26.05 -27.53
C GLY A 84 -14.60 -27.14 -26.92
N THR A 85 -14.21 -28.12 -27.74
CA THR A 85 -13.37 -29.25 -27.28
C THR A 85 -11.88 -28.96 -27.33
N VAL A 86 -11.48 -27.77 -27.75
CA VAL A 86 -10.06 -27.38 -27.89
C VAL A 86 -9.64 -26.55 -26.69
N GLU A 87 -9.02 -27.18 -25.70
CA GLU A 87 -8.32 -26.46 -24.64
C GLU A 87 -6.92 -26.07 -25.13
N SER A 88 -6.68 -24.78 -25.31
CA SER A 88 -5.33 -24.26 -25.55
C SER A 88 -4.73 -23.74 -24.24
N GLN A 89 -3.52 -24.16 -23.91
CA GLN A 89 -2.81 -23.70 -22.72
C GLN A 89 -2.27 -22.26 -22.86
N ASP A 90 -2.25 -21.71 -24.06
CA ASP A 90 -1.69 -20.41 -24.39
C ASP A 90 -2.78 -19.34 -24.55
N GLY A 91 -3.72 -19.27 -23.60
CA GLY A 91 -4.71 -18.17 -23.52
C GLY A 91 -4.09 -16.80 -23.26
N LYS A 92 -2.78 -16.70 -23.47
CA LYS A 92 -2.02 -15.48 -23.48
C LYS A 92 -2.25 -14.78 -24.82
N ASP A 93 -2.77 -13.59 -24.77
CA ASP A 93 -2.81 -12.69 -25.91
C ASP A 93 -3.91 -12.95 -26.96
N ILE A 94 -4.99 -13.65 -26.60
CA ILE A 94 -6.08 -13.87 -27.52
C ILE A 94 -7.35 -13.17 -27.03
N ASP A 95 -7.54 -11.94 -27.44
CA ASP A 95 -8.87 -11.33 -27.43
C ASP A 95 -9.28 -11.02 -28.86
N ALA A 96 -10.12 -11.85 -29.43
CA ALA A 96 -10.54 -11.69 -30.81
C ALA A 96 -11.47 -10.49 -31.01
N SER A 97 -12.29 -10.13 -30.02
CA SER A 97 -13.29 -9.04 -30.10
C SER A 97 -12.80 -7.71 -29.53
N GLY A 98 -11.91 -7.73 -28.54
CA GLY A 98 -11.48 -6.57 -27.77
C GLY A 98 -12.34 -6.29 -26.53
N HIS A 99 -13.46 -7.03 -26.34
CA HIS A 99 -14.39 -6.80 -25.24
C HIS A 99 -13.77 -7.17 -23.88
N GLY A 100 -13.18 -8.36 -23.75
CA GLY A 100 -12.54 -8.77 -22.50
C GLY A 100 -11.31 -7.94 -22.15
N THR A 101 -10.55 -7.43 -23.15
CA THR A 101 -9.48 -6.46 -22.95
C THR A 101 -10.01 -5.15 -22.39
N HIS A 102 -11.16 -4.69 -22.85
CA HIS A 102 -11.80 -3.47 -22.34
C HIS A 102 -12.20 -3.62 -20.88
N VAL A 103 -12.84 -4.73 -20.54
CA VAL A 103 -13.21 -5.07 -19.15
C VAL A 103 -11.98 -5.20 -18.25
N ALA A 104 -10.92 -5.86 -18.72
CA ALA A 104 -9.67 -6.01 -17.98
C ALA A 104 -9.03 -4.63 -17.66
N GLY A 105 -9.08 -3.69 -18.59
CA GLY A 105 -8.59 -2.32 -18.39
C GLY A 105 -9.38 -1.55 -17.33
N ILE A 106 -10.73 -1.69 -17.32
CA ILE A 106 -11.55 -1.09 -16.26
C ILE A 106 -11.15 -1.64 -14.90
N ILE A 107 -10.84 -2.93 -14.80
CA ILE A 107 -10.46 -3.58 -13.55
C ILE A 107 -9.06 -3.16 -13.13
N ALA A 108 -8.05 -3.27 -14.03
CA ALA A 108 -6.65 -3.26 -13.63
C ALA A 108 -5.67 -2.67 -14.68
N ALA A 109 -6.07 -1.67 -15.48
CA ALA A 109 -5.07 -0.88 -16.21
C ALA A 109 -4.07 -0.27 -15.22
N VAL A 110 -2.77 -0.25 -15.60
CA VAL A 110 -1.66 0.15 -14.74
C VAL A 110 -1.65 1.66 -14.54
N ALA A 111 -1.81 2.12 -13.32
CA ALA A 111 -1.79 3.55 -13.01
C ALA A 111 -0.38 4.14 -13.00
N ASN A 112 -0.27 5.42 -13.37
CA ASN A 112 0.96 6.22 -13.31
C ASN A 112 2.13 5.67 -14.15
N ASN A 113 1.83 5.00 -15.26
CA ASN A 113 2.82 4.50 -16.20
C ASN A 113 3.07 5.45 -17.39
N GLY A 114 2.34 6.57 -17.47
CA GLY A 114 2.46 7.61 -18.49
C GLY A 114 1.75 7.30 -19.80
N ILE A 115 0.95 6.24 -19.85
CA ILE A 115 0.13 5.87 -21.00
C ILE A 115 -1.30 5.61 -20.54
N GLY A 116 -2.27 5.76 -21.45
CA GLY A 116 -3.67 5.40 -21.20
C GLY A 116 -4.29 6.03 -19.96
N GLY A 117 -4.84 5.19 -19.13
CA GLY A 117 -5.53 5.57 -17.90
C GLY A 117 -5.24 4.61 -16.74
N SER A 118 -6.23 4.45 -15.85
CA SER A 118 -6.11 3.54 -14.71
C SER A 118 -7.29 2.57 -14.65
N GLY A 119 -7.05 1.38 -14.11
CA GLY A 119 -8.12 0.53 -13.63
C GLY A 119 -8.58 0.91 -12.23
N VAL A 120 -9.72 0.39 -11.78
CA VAL A 120 -10.24 0.56 -10.42
C VAL A 120 -9.24 0.03 -9.39
N ALA A 121 -8.64 -1.12 -9.68
CA ALA A 121 -7.64 -1.79 -8.85
C ALA A 121 -6.31 -1.94 -9.63
N PRO A 122 -5.52 -0.86 -9.79
CA PRO A 122 -4.43 -0.79 -10.75
C PRO A 122 -3.25 -1.73 -10.49
N ASN A 123 -3.19 -2.38 -9.33
CA ASN A 123 -2.18 -3.38 -8.99
C ASN A 123 -2.77 -4.80 -8.82
N ALA A 124 -4.06 -4.99 -9.09
CA ALA A 124 -4.64 -6.33 -9.18
C ALA A 124 -4.11 -7.07 -10.40
N LYS A 125 -4.10 -8.40 -10.34
CA LYS A 125 -3.72 -9.24 -11.48
C LYS A 125 -4.95 -9.73 -12.21
N ILE A 126 -4.91 -9.71 -13.52
CA ILE A 126 -5.95 -10.24 -14.40
C ILE A 126 -5.58 -11.66 -14.83
N LEU A 127 -6.47 -12.60 -14.59
CA LEU A 127 -6.41 -13.95 -15.15
C LEU A 127 -7.37 -14.02 -16.35
N PRO A 128 -6.87 -13.87 -17.59
CA PRO A 128 -7.74 -13.90 -18.77
C PRO A 128 -8.20 -15.33 -19.09
N ILE A 129 -9.50 -15.50 -19.29
CA ILE A 129 -10.09 -16.78 -19.64
C ILE A 129 -11.04 -16.57 -20.82
N GLN A 130 -10.63 -17.05 -21.99
CA GLN A 130 -11.41 -16.96 -23.19
C GLN A 130 -12.44 -18.08 -23.23
N VAL A 131 -13.71 -17.71 -23.25
CA VAL A 131 -14.88 -18.61 -23.40
C VAL A 131 -15.85 -18.12 -24.48
N LEU A 132 -15.58 -16.93 -25.04
CA LEU A 132 -16.36 -16.36 -26.13
C LEU A 132 -15.51 -16.26 -27.39
N ASP A 133 -16.11 -16.56 -28.52
CA ASP A 133 -15.50 -16.44 -29.85
C ASP A 133 -15.45 -14.98 -30.34
N GLN A 134 -15.00 -14.77 -31.57
CA GLN A 134 -14.90 -13.45 -32.19
C GLN A 134 -16.24 -12.72 -32.34
N ALA A 135 -17.36 -13.48 -32.41
CA ALA A 135 -18.71 -12.94 -32.49
C ALA A 135 -19.32 -12.67 -31.10
N GLY A 136 -18.56 -12.90 -30.01
CA GLY A 136 -19.07 -12.79 -28.64
C GLY A 136 -19.99 -13.90 -28.23
N GLN A 137 -19.95 -15.06 -28.93
CA GLN A 137 -20.77 -16.22 -28.63
C GLN A 137 -19.96 -17.27 -27.85
N GLY A 138 -20.61 -17.96 -26.92
CA GLY A 138 -19.99 -19.02 -26.11
C GLY A 138 -21.00 -20.03 -25.61
N ASP A 139 -20.53 -21.24 -25.31
CA ASP A 139 -21.36 -22.29 -24.70
C ASP A 139 -21.30 -22.15 -23.15
N ALA A 140 -22.44 -22.33 -22.51
CA ALA A 140 -22.53 -22.24 -21.04
C ALA A 140 -21.63 -23.28 -20.32
N ARG A 141 -21.27 -24.39 -20.98
CA ARG A 141 -20.32 -25.39 -20.44
C ARG A 141 -18.89 -24.86 -20.49
N ASP A 142 -18.50 -24.10 -21.52
CA ASP A 142 -17.19 -23.48 -21.63
C ASP A 142 -17.05 -22.37 -20.56
N VAL A 143 -18.11 -21.58 -20.38
CA VAL A 143 -18.18 -20.60 -19.29
C VAL A 143 -18.04 -21.28 -17.92
N ALA A 144 -18.75 -22.40 -17.69
CA ALA A 144 -18.67 -23.17 -16.45
C ALA A 144 -17.26 -23.72 -16.20
N ALA A 145 -16.59 -24.21 -17.25
CA ALA A 145 -15.20 -24.67 -17.17
C ALA A 145 -14.25 -23.50 -16.84
N GLY A 146 -14.47 -22.32 -17.46
CA GLY A 146 -13.72 -21.09 -17.17
C GLY A 146 -13.87 -20.64 -15.73
N VAL A 147 -15.07 -20.65 -15.18
CA VAL A 147 -15.36 -20.32 -13.76
C VAL A 147 -14.63 -21.28 -12.82
N ARG A 148 -14.66 -22.59 -13.08
CA ARG A 148 -13.90 -23.56 -12.27
C ARG A 148 -12.40 -23.34 -12.36
N PHE A 149 -11.88 -23.14 -13.57
CA PHE A 149 -10.46 -22.84 -13.79
C PHE A 149 -10.04 -21.59 -13.02
N ALA A 150 -10.83 -20.51 -13.05
CA ALA A 150 -10.56 -19.29 -12.28
C ALA A 150 -10.45 -19.58 -10.78
N ALA A 151 -11.42 -20.30 -10.22
CA ALA A 151 -11.45 -20.63 -8.79
C ALA A 151 -10.29 -21.54 -8.36
N ASP A 152 -9.83 -22.44 -9.24
CA ASP A 152 -8.70 -23.33 -8.98
C ASP A 152 -7.35 -22.65 -9.13
N ASN A 153 -7.28 -21.51 -9.85
CA ASN A 153 -6.06 -20.75 -10.07
C ASN A 153 -5.99 -19.47 -9.21
N GLY A 154 -6.68 -19.45 -8.08
CA GLY A 154 -6.52 -18.44 -7.03
C GLY A 154 -7.23 -17.11 -7.26
N ALA A 155 -8.17 -17.05 -8.21
CA ALA A 155 -9.01 -15.85 -8.35
C ALA A 155 -9.81 -15.61 -7.05
N ARG A 156 -9.86 -14.35 -6.60
CA ARG A 156 -10.73 -13.91 -5.51
C ARG A 156 -12.02 -13.30 -6.06
N VAL A 157 -11.98 -12.83 -7.31
CA VAL A 157 -13.13 -12.28 -8.02
C VAL A 157 -13.17 -12.91 -9.41
N ILE A 158 -14.36 -13.26 -9.87
CA ILE A 158 -14.64 -13.66 -11.24
C ILE A 158 -15.60 -12.64 -11.83
N ASN A 159 -15.21 -12.03 -12.93
CA ASN A 159 -16.07 -11.14 -13.72
C ASN A 159 -16.66 -11.87 -14.91
N LEU A 160 -17.99 -11.85 -15.01
CA LEU A 160 -18.78 -12.43 -16.10
C LEU A 160 -19.53 -11.31 -16.83
N SER A 161 -18.84 -10.63 -17.76
CA SER A 161 -19.45 -9.58 -18.61
C SER A 161 -20.18 -10.20 -19.80
N LEU A 162 -20.95 -11.25 -19.52
CA LEU A 162 -21.70 -12.07 -20.49
C LEU A 162 -23.03 -12.54 -19.89
N GLY A 163 -23.92 -13.01 -20.73
CA GLY A 163 -25.18 -13.59 -20.24
C GLY A 163 -26.00 -14.27 -21.31
N GLY A 164 -26.82 -15.24 -20.90
CA GLY A 164 -27.76 -15.99 -21.74
C GLY A 164 -29.20 -15.86 -21.27
N ALA A 165 -30.12 -16.23 -22.13
CA ALA A 165 -31.56 -16.15 -21.84
C ALA A 165 -32.09 -17.29 -20.95
N THR A 166 -31.32 -18.36 -20.78
CA THR A 166 -31.73 -19.57 -20.05
C THR A 166 -30.69 -19.95 -19.01
N GLU A 167 -31.15 -20.45 -17.89
CA GLU A 167 -30.31 -21.04 -16.87
C GLU A 167 -29.58 -22.27 -17.38
N SER A 168 -28.31 -22.42 -16.98
CA SER A 168 -27.53 -23.62 -17.26
C SER A 168 -27.09 -24.25 -15.93
N SER A 169 -27.54 -25.52 -15.71
CA SER A 169 -27.18 -26.24 -14.49
C SER A 169 -25.67 -26.43 -14.31
N SER A 170 -24.90 -26.57 -15.40
CA SER A 170 -23.44 -26.65 -15.34
C SER A 170 -22.81 -25.34 -14.87
N LEU A 171 -23.32 -24.19 -15.33
CA LEU A 171 -22.85 -22.87 -14.91
C LEU A 171 -23.25 -22.58 -13.45
N THR A 172 -24.49 -22.89 -13.06
CA THR A 172 -24.94 -22.76 -11.65
C THR A 172 -24.06 -23.58 -10.71
N GLN A 173 -23.72 -24.82 -11.05
CA GLN A 173 -22.79 -25.65 -10.26
C GLN A 173 -21.38 -25.11 -10.21
N ALA A 174 -20.88 -24.52 -11.30
CA ALA A 174 -19.56 -23.92 -11.32
C ALA A 174 -19.49 -22.65 -10.46
N ILE A 175 -20.54 -21.83 -10.47
CA ILE A 175 -20.65 -20.63 -9.62
C ILE A 175 -20.76 -21.02 -8.14
N THR A 176 -21.55 -22.03 -7.81
CA THR A 176 -21.61 -22.59 -6.45
C THR A 176 -20.23 -23.04 -5.98
N TYR A 177 -19.51 -23.80 -6.81
CA TYR A 177 -18.15 -24.23 -6.52
C TYR A 177 -17.18 -23.06 -6.28
N ALA A 178 -17.24 -22.02 -7.11
CA ALA A 178 -16.41 -20.82 -6.93
C ALA A 178 -16.74 -20.10 -5.61
N ASN A 179 -18.04 -19.94 -5.32
CA ASN A 179 -18.51 -19.33 -4.07
C ASN A 179 -18.03 -20.10 -2.83
N ASP A 180 -18.11 -21.43 -2.85
CA ASP A 180 -17.65 -22.30 -1.75
C ASP A 180 -16.13 -22.20 -1.54
N LYS A 181 -15.37 -21.85 -2.57
CA LYS A 181 -13.95 -21.55 -2.50
C LYS A 181 -13.66 -20.11 -2.05
N GLY A 182 -14.65 -19.31 -1.72
CA GLY A 182 -14.50 -17.93 -1.26
C GLY A 182 -14.27 -16.92 -2.38
N VAL A 183 -14.64 -17.27 -3.61
CA VAL A 183 -14.56 -16.38 -4.78
C VAL A 183 -15.87 -15.60 -4.93
N LEU A 184 -15.79 -14.28 -5.15
CA LEU A 184 -16.95 -13.47 -5.49
C LEU A 184 -17.17 -13.48 -7.00
N VAL A 185 -18.39 -13.83 -7.43
CA VAL A 185 -18.78 -13.80 -8.84
C VAL A 185 -19.61 -12.54 -9.11
N VAL A 186 -19.15 -11.71 -10.03
CA VAL A 186 -19.80 -10.48 -10.49
C VAL A 186 -20.30 -10.70 -11.91
N ALA A 187 -21.56 -10.36 -12.18
CA ALA A 187 -22.17 -10.58 -13.49
C ALA A 187 -22.89 -9.33 -14.03
N ALA A 188 -22.75 -9.08 -15.32
CA ALA A 188 -23.49 -8.04 -16.03
C ALA A 188 -24.98 -8.37 -16.09
N ALA A 189 -25.84 -7.43 -15.71
CA ALA A 189 -27.29 -7.61 -15.65
C ALA A 189 -27.92 -7.88 -17.02
N GLY A 190 -27.36 -7.32 -18.09
CA GLY A 190 -27.84 -7.44 -19.47
C GLY A 190 -28.17 -6.11 -20.11
N ASN A 191 -28.21 -6.08 -21.44
CA ASN A 191 -28.34 -4.87 -22.26
C ASN A 191 -29.60 -4.91 -23.20
N GLY A 192 -30.63 -5.65 -22.83
CA GLY A 192 -31.86 -5.78 -23.63
C GLY A 192 -32.90 -4.69 -23.35
N GLY A 193 -32.62 -3.76 -22.45
CA GLY A 193 -33.54 -2.71 -22.02
C GLY A 193 -34.47 -3.16 -20.91
N ALA A 194 -35.21 -2.22 -20.34
CA ALA A 194 -36.02 -2.40 -19.13
C ALA A 194 -37.09 -3.48 -19.20
N ALA A 195 -37.57 -3.83 -20.41
CA ALA A 195 -38.62 -4.82 -20.62
C ALA A 195 -38.08 -6.23 -20.95
N ASP A 196 -36.77 -6.40 -21.11
CA ASP A 196 -36.19 -7.70 -21.43
C ASP A 196 -36.15 -8.61 -20.18
N LYS A 197 -36.11 -9.92 -20.45
CA LYS A 197 -36.09 -10.93 -19.39
C LYS A 197 -34.73 -10.97 -18.69
N PRO A 198 -34.72 -11.31 -17.39
CA PRO A 198 -33.48 -11.49 -16.65
C PRO A 198 -32.48 -12.42 -17.36
N LYS A 199 -31.22 -12.10 -17.29
CA LYS A 199 -30.13 -12.89 -17.89
C LYS A 199 -29.44 -13.77 -16.84
N TRP A 200 -28.96 -14.90 -17.29
CA TRP A 200 -28.15 -15.82 -16.52
C TRP A 200 -26.69 -15.67 -16.93
N PRO A 201 -25.72 -15.61 -15.99
CA PRO A 201 -25.86 -15.94 -14.56
C PRO A 201 -26.28 -14.81 -13.64
N ALA A 202 -26.49 -13.58 -14.10
CA ALA A 202 -26.80 -12.43 -13.22
C ALA A 202 -28.02 -12.70 -12.31
N SER A 203 -28.99 -13.51 -12.77
CA SER A 203 -30.20 -13.85 -11.99
C SER A 203 -29.99 -14.95 -10.93
N LEU A 204 -28.74 -15.43 -10.71
CA LEU A 204 -28.45 -16.38 -9.64
C LEU A 204 -28.15 -15.62 -8.35
N ASP A 205 -28.70 -16.03 -7.21
CA ASP A 205 -28.48 -15.43 -5.89
C ASP A 205 -27.01 -15.41 -5.47
N LEU A 206 -26.19 -16.31 -6.02
CA LEU A 206 -24.75 -16.40 -5.74
C LEU A 206 -23.89 -15.45 -6.58
N THR A 207 -24.47 -14.76 -7.54
CA THR A 207 -23.80 -13.72 -8.31
C THR A 207 -24.13 -12.33 -7.77
N LEU A 208 -23.27 -11.38 -8.00
CA LEU A 208 -23.54 -9.97 -7.77
C LEU A 208 -23.93 -9.34 -9.11
N ALA A 209 -25.23 -9.12 -9.31
CA ALA A 209 -25.79 -8.61 -10.56
C ALA A 209 -25.62 -7.09 -10.65
N VAL A 210 -24.97 -6.62 -11.72
CA VAL A 210 -24.59 -5.21 -11.87
C VAL A 210 -25.27 -4.58 -13.07
N THR A 211 -26.02 -3.51 -12.83
CA THR A 211 -26.60 -2.62 -13.84
C THR A 211 -25.71 -1.39 -14.08
N ALA A 212 -25.99 -0.64 -15.16
CA ALA A 212 -25.18 0.49 -15.59
C ALA A 212 -25.83 1.83 -15.29
N VAL A 213 -25.02 2.84 -14.95
CA VAL A 213 -25.43 4.25 -14.91
C VAL A 213 -24.60 5.09 -15.86
N ASP A 214 -25.17 6.23 -16.26
CA ASP A 214 -24.47 7.29 -16.97
C ASP A 214 -23.73 8.24 -15.99
N GLN A 215 -23.03 9.24 -16.53
CA GLN A 215 -22.26 10.22 -15.72
C GLN A 215 -23.14 11.10 -14.82
N ALA A 216 -24.44 11.18 -15.09
CA ALA A 216 -25.41 11.91 -14.25
C ALA A 216 -26.13 10.98 -13.26
N ASN A 217 -25.68 9.72 -13.13
CA ASN A 217 -26.28 8.65 -12.33
C ASN A 217 -27.71 8.26 -12.77
N ASN A 218 -28.06 8.49 -14.03
CA ASN A 218 -29.32 8.03 -14.59
C ASN A 218 -29.17 6.59 -15.08
N ALA A 219 -30.28 5.84 -15.05
CA ALA A 219 -30.40 4.55 -15.72
C ALA A 219 -30.22 4.71 -17.23
N THR A 220 -29.50 3.79 -17.85
CA THR A 220 -29.30 3.81 -19.31
C THR A 220 -30.51 3.22 -20.06
N SER A 221 -30.61 3.51 -21.34
CA SER A 221 -31.70 2.98 -22.17
C SER A 221 -31.59 1.47 -22.42
N PHE A 222 -30.41 0.91 -22.26
CA PHE A 222 -30.14 -0.51 -22.51
C PHE A 222 -30.25 -1.36 -21.25
N ASP A 223 -30.34 -0.79 -20.04
CA ASP A 223 -30.37 -1.54 -18.78
C ASP A 223 -31.58 -2.47 -18.70
N GLN A 224 -31.34 -3.69 -18.29
CA GLN A 224 -32.38 -4.59 -17.81
C GLN A 224 -32.72 -4.27 -16.35
N ARG A 225 -33.96 -4.50 -15.97
CA ARG A 225 -34.48 -4.20 -14.62
C ARG A 225 -35.12 -5.45 -14.00
N GLY A 226 -35.15 -5.48 -12.69
CA GLY A 226 -35.79 -6.57 -11.96
C GLY A 226 -35.24 -6.69 -10.54
N ASP A 227 -35.93 -7.52 -9.73
CA ASP A 227 -35.54 -7.76 -8.33
C ASP A 227 -34.16 -8.41 -8.17
N TYR A 228 -33.65 -9.01 -9.26
CA TYR A 228 -32.32 -9.64 -9.28
C TYR A 228 -31.16 -8.64 -9.35
N ILE A 229 -31.43 -7.36 -9.66
CA ILE A 229 -30.39 -6.33 -9.71
C ILE A 229 -29.85 -6.07 -8.30
N ASP A 230 -28.56 -6.21 -8.11
CA ASP A 230 -27.90 -6.00 -6.81
C ASP A 230 -27.36 -4.59 -6.65
N LEU A 231 -26.60 -4.10 -7.65
CA LEU A 231 -25.86 -2.84 -7.61
C LEU A 231 -25.83 -2.14 -8.96
N SER A 232 -25.57 -0.85 -8.89
CA SER A 232 -25.27 0.00 -10.05
C SER A 232 -23.78 0.40 -10.05
N ALA A 233 -23.23 0.56 -11.25
CA ALA A 233 -21.90 1.11 -11.45
C ALA A 233 -21.80 1.88 -12.78
N PRO A 234 -20.76 2.70 -13.01
CA PRO A 234 -20.54 3.38 -14.28
C PRO A 234 -20.53 2.40 -15.46
N GLY A 235 -21.37 2.63 -16.46
CA GLY A 235 -21.48 1.73 -17.61
C GLY A 235 -21.74 2.42 -18.94
N ALA A 236 -21.95 3.76 -18.95
CA ALA A 236 -22.15 4.51 -20.19
C ALA A 236 -20.90 5.34 -20.55
N ASN A 237 -20.47 5.26 -21.79
CA ASN A 237 -19.32 6.00 -22.32
C ASN A 237 -18.02 5.79 -21.51
N ILE A 238 -17.69 4.54 -21.26
CA ILE A 238 -16.53 4.13 -20.47
C ILE A 238 -15.32 4.00 -21.38
N VAL A 239 -14.27 4.80 -21.12
CA VAL A 239 -12.97 4.74 -21.80
C VAL A 239 -12.11 3.67 -21.11
N SER A 240 -11.59 2.72 -21.90
CA SER A 240 -10.67 1.69 -21.42
C SER A 240 -9.83 1.10 -22.56
N THR A 241 -8.92 0.20 -22.19
CA THR A 241 -8.05 -0.51 -23.13
C THR A 241 -8.85 -1.36 -24.13
N ALA A 242 -8.36 -1.47 -25.33
CA ALA A 242 -8.88 -2.37 -26.36
C ALA A 242 -7.72 -2.92 -27.18
N LYS A 243 -7.99 -3.60 -28.29
CA LYS A 243 -6.96 -4.21 -29.14
C LYS A 243 -5.90 -3.18 -29.61
N GLY A 244 -4.85 -3.00 -28.79
CA GLY A 244 -3.72 -2.12 -29.09
C GLY A 244 -4.00 -0.60 -28.98
N ASP A 245 -5.19 -0.21 -28.52
CA ASP A 245 -5.64 1.19 -28.43
C ASP A 245 -6.62 1.34 -27.25
N TYR A 246 -7.26 2.50 -27.14
CA TYR A 246 -8.31 2.80 -26.17
C TYR A 246 -9.61 3.11 -26.89
N VAL A 247 -10.70 2.56 -26.39
CA VAL A 247 -12.03 2.82 -26.96
C VAL A 247 -13.04 3.17 -25.88
N THR A 248 -14.13 3.83 -26.29
CA THR A 248 -15.26 4.13 -25.43
C THR A 248 -16.37 3.15 -25.70
N LEU A 249 -16.76 2.36 -24.71
CA LEU A 249 -17.88 1.41 -24.79
C LEU A 249 -18.95 1.73 -23.73
N SER A 250 -20.17 1.19 -23.97
CA SER A 250 -21.28 1.29 -23.02
C SER A 250 -21.93 -0.08 -22.85
N GLY A 251 -22.27 -0.44 -21.62
CA GLY A 251 -22.93 -1.69 -21.30
C GLY A 251 -22.81 -2.04 -19.81
N THR A 252 -23.67 -2.92 -19.36
CA THR A 252 -23.57 -3.53 -18.01
C THR A 252 -22.31 -4.36 -17.85
N SER A 253 -21.67 -4.75 -18.94
CA SER A 253 -20.33 -5.37 -18.97
C SER A 253 -19.26 -4.46 -18.35
N MET A 254 -19.29 -3.15 -18.67
CA MET A 254 -18.37 -2.15 -18.14
C MET A 254 -18.65 -1.93 -16.65
N ALA A 255 -19.91 -1.83 -16.28
CA ALA A 255 -20.36 -1.70 -14.90
C ALA A 255 -19.90 -2.88 -14.02
N ALA A 256 -20.02 -4.12 -14.52
CA ALA A 256 -19.52 -5.32 -13.84
C ALA A 256 -18.00 -5.22 -13.60
N GLY A 257 -17.23 -4.72 -14.57
CA GLY A 257 -15.80 -4.48 -14.42
C GLY A 257 -15.45 -3.52 -13.25
N PHE A 258 -16.22 -2.42 -13.10
CA PHE A 258 -16.06 -1.51 -11.97
C PHE A 258 -16.29 -2.21 -10.62
N VAL A 259 -17.35 -3.02 -10.50
CA VAL A 259 -17.66 -3.76 -9.27
C VAL A 259 -16.62 -4.85 -9.00
N ALA A 260 -16.12 -5.53 -10.02
CA ALA A 260 -15.04 -6.52 -9.86
C ALA A 260 -13.74 -5.88 -9.37
N GLY A 261 -13.38 -4.71 -9.89
CA GLY A 261 -12.25 -3.92 -9.41
C GLY A 261 -12.46 -3.43 -7.98
N ALA A 262 -13.66 -2.95 -7.65
CA ALA A 262 -14.04 -2.54 -6.31
C ALA A 262 -13.89 -3.69 -5.28
N ALA A 263 -14.36 -4.87 -5.63
CA ALA A 263 -14.19 -6.07 -4.81
C ALA A 263 -12.70 -6.43 -4.63
N ALA A 264 -11.89 -6.29 -5.67
CA ALA A 264 -10.45 -6.53 -5.58
C ALA A 264 -9.75 -5.56 -4.62
N LEU A 265 -10.14 -4.28 -4.60
CA LEU A 265 -9.63 -3.31 -3.63
C LEU A 265 -9.94 -3.73 -2.18
N LEU A 266 -11.16 -4.21 -1.91
CA LEU A 266 -11.56 -4.64 -0.57
C LEU A 266 -10.81 -5.92 -0.14
N PHE A 267 -10.67 -6.91 -1.03
CA PHE A 267 -9.89 -8.12 -0.75
C PHE A 267 -8.40 -7.82 -0.51
N ALA A 268 -7.84 -6.85 -1.21
CA ALA A 268 -6.45 -6.43 -1.01
C ALA A 268 -6.26 -5.67 0.32
N ALA A 269 -7.22 -4.82 0.68
CA ALA A 269 -7.17 -4.06 1.93
C ALA A 269 -7.27 -4.98 3.16
N GLU A 270 -8.05 -6.06 3.06
CA GLU A 270 -8.23 -7.03 4.15
C GLU A 270 -8.32 -8.47 3.60
N PRO A 271 -7.21 -9.22 3.57
CA PRO A 271 -7.19 -10.59 3.04
C PRO A 271 -8.09 -11.59 3.79
N ARG A 272 -8.49 -11.29 5.04
CA ARG A 272 -9.39 -12.15 5.83
C ARG A 272 -10.86 -11.99 5.46
N VAL A 273 -11.23 -10.92 4.76
CA VAL A 273 -12.63 -10.68 4.40
C VAL A 273 -13.13 -11.81 3.48
N THR A 274 -14.31 -12.33 3.76
CA THR A 274 -14.93 -13.37 2.94
C THR A 274 -15.64 -12.77 1.72
N ASN A 275 -15.90 -13.57 0.69
CA ASN A 275 -16.69 -13.16 -0.48
C ASN A 275 -18.09 -12.66 -0.07
N ALA A 276 -18.73 -13.34 0.86
CA ALA A 276 -20.04 -12.92 1.41
C ALA A 276 -19.97 -11.57 2.11
N GLN A 277 -18.89 -11.31 2.88
CA GLN A 277 -18.70 -10.01 3.54
C GLN A 277 -18.40 -8.89 2.55
N VAL A 278 -17.60 -9.14 1.50
CA VAL A 278 -17.36 -8.14 0.45
C VAL A 278 -18.66 -7.81 -0.28
N ARG A 279 -19.46 -8.82 -0.64
CA ARG A 279 -20.80 -8.61 -1.21
C ARG A 279 -21.66 -7.73 -0.29
N ASP A 280 -21.78 -8.09 0.98
CA ASP A 280 -22.57 -7.36 1.96
C ASP A 280 -22.08 -5.92 2.19
N ILE A 281 -20.76 -5.69 2.25
CA ILE A 281 -20.19 -4.36 2.33
C ILE A 281 -20.59 -3.52 1.12
N LEU A 282 -20.37 -4.03 -0.10
CA LEU A 282 -20.70 -3.30 -1.33
C LEU A 282 -22.18 -2.93 -1.40
N LEU A 283 -23.07 -3.86 -1.02
CA LEU A 283 -24.52 -3.62 -1.00
C LEU A 283 -24.94 -2.55 0.04
N ARG A 284 -24.44 -2.67 1.28
CA ARG A 284 -24.85 -1.78 2.37
C ARG A 284 -24.28 -0.38 2.29
N THR A 285 -23.17 -0.21 1.58
CA THR A 285 -22.46 1.06 1.47
C THR A 285 -22.68 1.77 0.14
N ALA A 286 -23.47 1.17 -0.74
CA ALA A 286 -23.87 1.81 -1.99
C ALA A 286 -24.58 3.14 -1.73
N SER A 287 -24.33 4.12 -2.58
CA SER A 287 -25.05 5.39 -2.55
C SER A 287 -26.45 5.17 -3.14
N ASP A 288 -27.48 5.34 -2.34
CA ASP A 288 -28.87 5.23 -2.77
C ASP A 288 -29.17 6.23 -3.88
N ILE A 289 -29.64 5.73 -5.01
CA ILE A 289 -30.05 6.51 -6.18
C ILE A 289 -31.37 5.98 -6.73
N GLY A 290 -32.18 6.84 -7.30
CA GLY A 290 -33.50 6.48 -7.79
C GLY A 290 -34.57 6.56 -6.69
N GLU A 291 -35.43 5.56 -6.59
CA GLU A 291 -36.42 5.46 -5.52
C GLU A 291 -35.72 5.09 -4.20
N PRO A 292 -36.17 5.66 -3.07
CA PRO A 292 -35.52 5.41 -1.79
C PRO A 292 -35.44 3.93 -1.39
N GLY A 293 -34.25 3.45 -1.07
CA GLY A 293 -33.92 2.08 -0.74
C GLY A 293 -33.66 1.21 -1.97
N ARG A 294 -33.63 -0.13 -1.80
CA ARG A 294 -33.39 -1.04 -2.91
C ARG A 294 -34.54 -1.01 -3.90
N ASP A 295 -34.28 -0.77 -5.17
CA ASP A 295 -35.26 -0.76 -6.26
C ASP A 295 -34.85 -1.66 -7.43
N VAL A 296 -35.80 -1.91 -8.35
CA VAL A 296 -35.62 -2.81 -9.50
C VAL A 296 -34.73 -2.24 -10.60
N THR A 297 -34.40 -0.96 -10.56
CA THR A 297 -33.60 -0.26 -11.55
C THR A 297 -32.14 -0.20 -11.16
N PHE A 298 -31.85 0.16 -9.91
CA PHE A 298 -30.51 0.45 -9.41
C PHE A 298 -30.00 -0.55 -8.37
N GLY A 299 -30.86 -1.51 -7.95
CA GLY A 299 -30.54 -2.41 -6.85
C GLY A 299 -30.38 -1.65 -5.54
N ALA A 300 -29.28 -1.84 -4.84
CA ALA A 300 -28.93 -1.10 -3.62
C ALA A 300 -28.38 0.31 -3.90
N GLY A 301 -28.16 0.66 -5.17
CA GLY A 301 -27.62 1.96 -5.59
C GLY A 301 -26.24 1.87 -6.24
N LEU A 302 -25.59 3.03 -6.40
CA LEU A 302 -24.26 3.18 -7.00
C LEU A 302 -23.18 2.76 -6.00
N ILE A 303 -22.23 1.91 -6.44
CA ILE A 303 -21.09 1.54 -5.58
C ILE A 303 -20.32 2.78 -5.10
N ASN A 304 -19.87 2.74 -3.83
CA ASN A 304 -19.16 3.82 -3.17
C ASN A 304 -17.94 3.27 -2.44
N MET A 305 -16.76 3.45 -3.05
CA MET A 305 -15.53 2.86 -2.53
C MET A 305 -15.06 3.49 -1.21
N VAL A 306 -15.34 4.78 -1.02
CA VAL A 306 -14.97 5.48 0.23
C VAL A 306 -15.77 4.89 1.40
N ALA A 307 -17.07 4.74 1.25
CA ALA A 307 -17.92 4.15 2.26
C ALA A 307 -17.63 2.65 2.47
N ALA A 308 -17.38 1.91 1.38
CA ALA A 308 -17.05 0.48 1.44
C ALA A 308 -15.73 0.22 2.19
N LEU A 309 -14.68 0.99 1.92
CA LEU A 309 -13.41 0.87 2.63
C LEU A 309 -13.54 1.28 4.10
N ALA A 310 -14.29 2.35 4.40
CA ALA A 310 -14.55 2.77 5.78
C ALA A 310 -15.29 1.67 6.58
N GLU A 311 -16.29 1.03 5.98
CA GLU A 311 -17.00 -0.09 6.61
C GLU A 311 -16.11 -1.31 6.82
N LEU A 312 -15.26 -1.65 5.82
CA LEU A 312 -14.27 -2.71 5.96
C LEU A 312 -13.31 -2.43 7.12
N GLN A 313 -12.81 -1.18 7.23
CA GLN A 313 -11.93 -0.78 8.32
C GLN A 313 -12.64 -0.77 9.69
N ARG A 314 -13.94 -0.47 9.72
CA ARG A 314 -14.76 -0.60 10.95
C ARG A 314 -14.90 -2.06 11.38
N MET A 315 -15.10 -2.99 10.45
CA MET A 315 -15.19 -4.43 10.72
C MET A 315 -13.82 -5.03 11.07
N TYR A 316 -12.77 -4.50 10.46
CA TYR A 316 -11.38 -4.94 10.61
C TYR A 316 -10.50 -3.72 10.90
N PRO A 317 -10.58 -3.14 12.09
CA PRO A 317 -9.82 -1.93 12.40
C PRO A 317 -8.32 -2.17 12.17
N PRO A 318 -7.60 -1.18 11.62
CA PRO A 318 -6.16 -1.25 11.47
C PRO A 318 -5.50 -1.62 12.80
N ILE A 319 -4.50 -2.49 12.76
CA ILE A 319 -3.73 -2.80 13.96
C ILE A 319 -2.94 -1.54 14.33
N ALA A 320 -3.16 -1.05 15.53
CA ALA A 320 -2.40 0.06 16.06
C ALA A 320 -0.90 -0.28 16.03
N ALA A 321 -0.08 0.67 15.57
CA ALA A 321 1.36 0.48 15.63
C ALA A 321 1.82 0.25 17.08
N PRO A 322 2.86 -0.58 17.30
CA PRO A 322 3.36 -0.81 18.63
C PRO A 322 3.84 0.51 19.26
N GLN A 323 3.49 0.72 20.51
CA GLN A 323 3.94 1.89 21.26
C GLN A 323 5.19 1.54 22.06
N ILE A 324 6.11 2.49 22.20
CA ILE A 324 7.31 2.34 23.03
C ILE A 324 7.18 3.26 24.23
N ALA A 325 7.19 2.69 25.43
CA ALA A 325 7.38 3.48 26.64
C ALA A 325 8.87 3.78 26.82
N ALA A 326 9.25 5.06 26.83
CA ALA A 326 10.64 5.50 26.92
C ALA A 326 10.78 6.87 27.60
N VAL A 327 11.88 7.09 28.30
CA VAL A 327 12.24 8.38 28.90
C VAL A 327 13.44 9.07 28.19
N GLY A 328 14.18 8.34 27.36
CA GLY A 328 15.17 8.91 26.45
C GLY A 328 16.64 8.84 26.89
N HIS A 329 17.02 7.91 27.74
CA HIS A 329 18.41 7.70 28.19
C HIS A 329 19.00 6.37 27.75
N VAL A 330 20.31 6.36 27.48
CA VAL A 330 21.06 5.11 27.28
C VAL A 330 21.04 4.30 28.56
N GLY A 331 20.87 2.99 28.46
CA GLY A 331 20.72 2.07 29.60
C GLY A 331 19.27 1.90 30.06
N GLU A 332 18.34 2.62 29.44
CA GLU A 332 16.91 2.47 29.71
C GLU A 332 16.35 1.20 29.10
N THR A 333 15.40 0.59 29.80
CA THR A 333 14.64 -0.52 29.26
C THR A 333 13.43 0.01 28.50
N LEU A 334 13.44 -0.15 27.20
CA LEU A 334 12.29 0.12 26.33
C LEU A 334 11.37 -1.09 26.33
N VAL A 335 10.08 -0.85 26.40
CA VAL A 335 9.05 -1.88 26.35
C VAL A 335 8.12 -1.64 25.18
N ALA A 336 8.02 -2.62 24.29
CA ALA A 336 7.03 -2.61 23.22
C ALA A 336 5.66 -2.97 23.82
N ASN A 337 4.72 -2.03 23.78
CA ASN A 337 3.33 -2.33 24.09
C ASN A 337 2.66 -2.96 22.88
N LEU A 338 2.24 -4.21 23.04
CA LEU A 338 1.63 -5.04 21.99
C LEU A 338 0.20 -5.48 22.37
N GLU A 339 -0.44 -4.84 23.36
CA GLU A 339 -1.73 -5.28 23.90
C GLU A 339 -2.86 -5.31 22.87
N LEU A 340 -2.76 -4.47 21.84
CA LEU A 340 -3.75 -4.38 20.76
C LEU A 340 -3.42 -5.25 19.56
N ILE A 341 -2.37 -6.08 19.62
CA ILE A 341 -1.88 -6.85 18.48
C ILE A 341 -1.91 -8.34 18.80
N SER A 342 -2.84 -9.05 18.18
CA SER A 342 -2.87 -10.51 18.21
C SER A 342 -1.89 -11.10 17.19
N ASP A 343 -1.54 -12.37 17.38
CA ASP A 343 -0.79 -13.20 16.42
C ASP A 343 0.60 -12.63 16.02
N VAL A 344 1.27 -11.97 16.98
CA VAL A 344 2.65 -11.51 16.81
C VAL A 344 3.59 -12.71 16.70
N ILE A 345 4.24 -12.86 15.56
CA ILE A 345 5.21 -13.93 15.26
C ILE A 345 6.66 -13.47 15.32
N GLY A 346 6.90 -12.15 15.39
CA GLY A 346 8.24 -11.61 15.51
C GLY A 346 8.27 -10.19 16.03
N VAL A 347 9.28 -9.88 16.84
CA VAL A 347 9.62 -8.54 17.30
C VAL A 347 11.05 -8.24 16.89
N LYS A 348 11.33 -7.05 16.40
CA LYS A 348 12.66 -6.61 16.01
C LYS A 348 12.84 -5.12 16.30
N TRP A 349 13.95 -4.76 16.93
CA TRP A 349 14.26 -3.37 17.22
C TRP A 349 15.19 -2.79 16.16
N PHE A 350 15.02 -1.50 15.88
CA PHE A 350 15.76 -0.78 14.86
C PHE A 350 16.34 0.48 15.45
N ARG A 351 17.54 0.84 14.95
CA ARG A 351 18.22 2.12 15.18
C ARG A 351 18.06 2.95 13.92
N CYS A 352 17.54 4.16 14.06
CA CYS A 352 17.24 5.05 12.95
C CYS A 352 17.92 6.41 13.15
N ASP A 353 18.20 7.11 12.05
CA ASP A 353 18.82 8.43 12.07
C ASP A 353 17.79 9.56 12.02
N SER A 354 16.54 9.25 11.70
CA SER A 354 15.43 10.20 11.63
C SER A 354 14.39 10.01 12.74
N VAL A 355 13.58 11.05 12.95
CA VAL A 355 12.33 10.99 13.67
C VAL A 355 11.20 10.84 12.65
N GLY A 356 10.15 10.08 12.98
CA GLY A 356 9.03 9.92 12.05
C GLY A 356 7.93 9.04 12.64
N PRO A 357 6.72 9.08 12.05
CA PRO A 357 5.57 8.31 12.49
C PRO A 357 5.74 6.81 12.24
N ALA A 358 4.83 6.03 12.81
CA ALA A 358 4.67 4.62 12.50
C ALA A 358 4.47 4.39 10.99
N ALA A 359 4.95 3.24 10.50
CA ALA A 359 4.89 2.88 9.10
C ALA A 359 4.66 1.37 8.92
N ILE A 360 4.25 0.97 7.74
CA ILE A 360 4.10 -0.44 7.36
C ILE A 360 5.37 -1.01 6.71
N GLU A 361 6.37 -0.16 6.47
CA GLU A 361 7.67 -0.52 5.92
C GLU A 361 8.79 0.01 6.82
N ILE A 362 9.97 -0.63 6.73
CA ILE A 362 11.15 -0.19 7.47
C ILE A 362 11.72 1.05 6.76
N PRO A 363 11.77 2.23 7.42
CA PRO A 363 12.42 3.41 6.84
C PRO A 363 13.87 3.12 6.42
N ALA A 364 14.30 3.71 5.31
CA ALA A 364 15.60 3.43 4.69
C ALA A 364 16.81 3.77 5.60
N ASP A 365 16.62 4.69 6.54
CA ASP A 365 17.62 5.10 7.53
C ASP A 365 17.62 4.25 8.81
N CYS A 366 16.80 3.21 8.87
CA CYS A 366 16.66 2.31 10.01
C CYS A 366 17.44 1.02 9.82
N LEU A 367 18.39 0.75 10.70
CA LEU A 367 19.15 -0.49 10.71
C LEU A 367 18.69 -1.41 11.83
N PRO A 368 18.54 -2.71 11.56
CA PRO A 368 18.14 -3.67 12.59
C PRO A 368 19.22 -3.81 13.67
N ILE A 369 18.79 -3.82 14.93
CA ILE A 369 19.66 -4.08 16.07
C ILE A 369 19.85 -5.59 16.23
N ALA A 370 21.10 -6.05 16.17
CA ALA A 370 21.41 -7.47 16.23
C ALA A 370 20.92 -8.11 17.54
N LYS A 371 20.25 -9.26 17.44
CA LYS A 371 19.71 -10.05 18.57
C LYS A 371 18.64 -9.34 19.43
N ALA A 372 18.18 -8.16 19.05
CA ALA A 372 17.11 -7.43 19.72
C ALA A 372 15.74 -7.91 19.19
N THR A 373 15.25 -9.03 19.71
CA THR A 373 14.03 -9.72 19.23
C THR A 373 13.00 -9.96 20.33
N LYS A 374 13.21 -9.41 21.53
CA LYS A 374 12.28 -9.51 22.66
C LYS A 374 11.38 -8.27 22.73
N ARG A 375 10.27 -8.37 23.47
CA ARG A 375 9.39 -7.21 23.76
C ARG A 375 10.11 -6.08 24.51
N GLN A 376 11.21 -6.39 25.17
CA GLN A 376 12.04 -5.43 25.89
C GLN A 376 13.40 -5.28 25.21
N TYR A 377 13.89 -4.07 25.14
CA TYR A 377 15.22 -3.73 24.65
C TYR A 377 15.88 -2.74 25.61
N ILE A 378 17.10 -3.04 26.04
CA ILE A 378 17.90 -2.14 26.87
C ILE A 378 18.81 -1.34 25.94
N THR A 379 18.63 -0.03 25.92
CA THR A 379 19.43 0.85 25.07
C THR A 379 20.90 0.83 25.50
N THR A 380 21.80 0.93 24.54
CA THR A 380 23.24 0.85 24.71
C THR A 380 23.93 2.15 24.27
N GLN A 381 25.22 2.28 24.49
CA GLN A 381 26.01 3.41 23.98
C GLN A 381 25.96 3.56 22.43
N ALA A 382 25.72 2.45 21.73
CA ALA A 382 25.55 2.48 20.28
C ALA A 382 24.26 3.20 19.86
N ASP A 383 23.27 3.29 20.73
CA ASP A 383 21.99 3.95 20.47
C ASP A 383 22.03 5.46 20.78
N ALA A 384 23.14 5.92 21.36
CA ALA A 384 23.32 7.33 21.64
C ALA A 384 23.22 8.16 20.34
N ARG A 385 22.31 9.15 20.32
CA ARG A 385 21.97 10.05 19.21
C ARG A 385 21.12 9.45 18.11
N HIS A 386 20.75 8.19 18.23
CA HIS A 386 19.80 7.57 17.33
C HIS A 386 18.40 7.54 17.93
N THR A 387 17.42 7.47 17.10
CA THR A 387 16.06 7.11 17.49
C THR A 387 15.92 5.59 17.45
N ILE A 388 15.04 5.06 18.28
CA ILE A 388 14.77 3.63 18.34
C ILE A 388 13.32 3.40 17.95
N ARG A 389 13.10 2.36 17.16
CA ARG A 389 11.79 1.87 16.75
C ARG A 389 11.69 0.38 17.03
N VAL A 390 10.49 -0.09 17.28
CA VAL A 390 10.19 -1.52 17.31
C VAL A 390 9.30 -1.89 16.13
N GLY A 391 9.75 -2.82 15.32
CA GLY A 391 8.96 -3.45 14.26
C GLY A 391 8.41 -4.76 14.75
N ILE A 392 7.16 -5.04 14.43
CA ILE A 392 6.53 -6.32 14.69
C ILE A 392 6.12 -6.97 13.38
N THR A 393 6.35 -8.26 13.31
CA THR A 393 5.76 -9.13 12.28
C THR A 393 4.64 -9.91 12.93
N TYR A 394 3.47 -9.90 12.32
CA TYR A 394 2.29 -10.62 12.80
C TYR A 394 1.64 -11.36 11.64
N THR A 395 0.85 -12.37 11.95
CA THR A 395 0.07 -13.09 10.94
C THR A 395 -1.34 -12.52 10.91
N ARG A 396 -1.79 -12.13 9.72
CA ARG A 396 -3.16 -11.70 9.51
C ARG A 396 -3.70 -12.43 8.28
N ALA A 397 -4.75 -13.23 8.48
CA ALA A 397 -5.34 -14.09 7.44
C ALA A 397 -4.33 -15.02 6.73
N GLY A 398 -3.40 -15.59 7.48
CA GLY A 398 -2.37 -16.47 6.93
C GLY A 398 -1.21 -15.72 6.23
N ALA A 399 -1.31 -14.43 5.99
CA ALA A 399 -0.26 -13.61 5.43
C ALA A 399 0.59 -12.95 6.53
N LYS A 400 1.91 -12.91 6.32
CA LYS A 400 2.81 -12.15 7.19
C LYS A 400 2.71 -10.67 6.86
N GLN A 401 2.45 -9.86 7.88
CA GLN A 401 2.43 -8.41 7.79
C GLN A 401 3.44 -7.80 8.75
N PHE A 402 3.80 -6.56 8.50
CA PHE A 402 4.78 -5.82 9.29
C PHE A 402 4.25 -4.43 9.62
N VAL A 403 4.53 -3.96 10.83
CA VAL A 403 4.31 -2.56 11.23
C VAL A 403 5.42 -2.14 12.18
N ILE A 404 5.90 -0.90 12.04
CA ILE A 404 6.94 -0.33 12.88
C ILE A 404 6.38 0.86 13.67
N SER A 405 6.84 1.02 14.92
CA SER A 405 6.40 2.09 15.82
C SER A 405 6.79 3.47 15.34
N ASP A 406 6.21 4.49 15.96
CA ASP A 406 6.81 5.82 16.00
C ASP A 406 8.25 5.73 16.48
N ALA A 407 9.07 6.70 16.08
CA ALA A 407 10.43 6.83 16.57
C ALA A 407 10.44 7.40 18.01
N VAL A 408 11.17 6.76 18.91
CA VAL A 408 11.46 7.30 20.23
C VAL A 408 12.93 7.71 20.37
N GLY A 409 13.23 8.73 21.13
CA GLY A 409 14.55 9.32 21.24
C GLY A 409 14.65 10.65 20.46
N PRO A 410 15.84 11.14 20.16
CA PRO A 410 17.16 10.48 20.27
C PRO A 410 17.59 10.24 21.71
N PHE A 411 18.25 9.09 21.94
CA PHE A 411 18.73 8.72 23.26
C PHE A 411 20.02 9.48 23.62
N PHE A 412 20.09 9.93 24.86
CA PHE A 412 21.25 10.62 25.39
C PHE A 412 22.12 9.64 26.18
N PRO A 413 23.47 9.74 26.08
CA PRO A 413 24.34 8.89 26.86
C PRO A 413 24.12 9.14 28.36
N ILE A 414 24.19 8.07 29.17
CA ILE A 414 24.22 8.21 30.62
C ILE A 414 25.48 8.98 31.01
N TRP A 415 25.31 9.97 31.87
CA TRP A 415 26.37 10.76 32.43
C TRP A 415 26.85 10.10 33.72
N GLN A 416 28.04 9.57 33.72
CA GLN A 416 28.73 9.31 34.98
C GLN A 416 29.49 10.57 35.37
N VAL A 417 28.99 11.26 36.38
CA VAL A 417 29.75 12.27 37.08
C VAL A 417 30.61 11.54 38.11
N ALA A 418 31.91 11.73 38.08
CA ALA A 418 32.78 11.15 39.10
C ALA A 418 32.38 11.72 40.46
N ASN A 419 31.96 10.85 41.37
CA ASN A 419 31.41 11.26 42.68
C ASN A 419 32.47 11.81 43.65
N ALA A 420 33.76 11.60 43.36
CA ALA A 420 34.84 12.10 44.19
C ALA A 420 36.10 12.49 43.40
N VAL A 421 36.70 13.62 43.72
CA VAL A 421 37.94 14.11 43.15
C VAL A 421 38.90 14.44 44.29
N LYS A 422 40.20 14.03 44.18
CA LYS A 422 41.22 14.34 45.16
C LYS A 422 41.47 15.84 45.24
N PRO A 423 41.75 16.39 46.47
CA PRO A 423 42.03 17.79 46.65
C PRO A 423 43.25 18.25 45.86
N ALA A 424 43.24 19.52 45.43
CA ALA A 424 44.34 20.19 44.72
C ALA A 424 44.78 19.57 43.39
N SER A 425 44.12 18.51 42.88
CA SER A 425 44.42 17.97 41.57
C SER A 425 43.55 18.64 40.49
N ALA A 426 44.20 19.13 39.43
CA ALA A 426 43.49 19.63 38.24
C ALA A 426 42.94 18.46 37.45
N THR A 427 41.67 18.09 37.69
CA THR A 427 41.02 16.94 37.04
C THR A 427 40.46 17.35 35.68
N PRO A 428 40.81 16.65 34.58
CA PRO A 428 40.25 16.93 33.27
C PRO A 428 38.74 16.80 33.28
N LEU A 429 38.02 17.84 32.83
CA LEU A 429 36.58 17.88 32.80
C LEU A 429 35.98 16.72 31.99
N ILE A 430 36.67 16.25 30.96
CA ILE A 430 36.24 15.10 30.15
C ILE A 430 36.20 13.79 30.95
N LYS A 431 37.01 13.66 32.00
CA LYS A 431 36.96 12.50 32.91
C LYS A 431 35.86 12.61 33.95
N LEU A 432 35.39 13.82 34.24
CA LEU A 432 34.32 14.09 35.18
C LEU A 432 32.93 13.95 34.53
N PHE A 433 32.89 14.21 33.23
CA PHE A 433 31.69 14.13 32.43
C PHE A 433 31.92 13.18 31.25
N ASN A 434 31.69 11.91 31.47
CA ASN A 434 31.84 10.93 30.41
C ASN A 434 30.65 11.05 29.45
N THR A 435 30.91 11.44 28.21
CA THR A 435 29.90 11.59 27.18
C THR A 435 30.44 11.15 25.82
N SER A 436 29.66 10.36 25.08
CA SER A 436 29.94 10.00 23.69
C SER A 436 29.66 11.15 22.69
N SER A 437 29.14 12.30 23.18
CA SER A 437 28.83 13.44 22.31
C SER A 437 30.08 14.07 21.69
N SER A 438 30.10 14.18 20.34
CA SER A 438 31.18 14.86 19.59
C SER A 438 30.93 16.35 19.35
N GLY A 439 29.84 16.93 19.88
CA GLY A 439 29.56 18.36 19.78
C GLY A 439 30.56 19.19 20.63
N SER A 440 30.72 20.45 20.29
CA SER A 440 31.55 21.37 21.11
C SER A 440 30.98 21.46 22.53
N ARG A 441 31.86 21.39 23.52
CA ARG A 441 31.48 21.29 24.93
C ARG A 441 31.88 22.60 25.65
N THR A 442 30.92 23.11 26.41
CA THR A 442 31.16 24.28 27.28
C THR A 442 30.86 23.90 28.73
N TYR A 443 31.76 24.21 29.63
CA TYR A 443 31.59 23.89 31.05
C TYR A 443 31.51 25.20 31.86
N LYS A 444 30.58 25.26 32.79
CA LYS A 444 30.39 26.41 33.68
C LYS A 444 30.17 25.95 35.11
N VAL A 445 30.90 26.48 36.08
CA VAL A 445 30.59 26.29 37.50
C VAL A 445 29.29 27.02 37.79
N VAL A 446 28.36 26.32 38.40
CA VAL A 446 27.06 26.86 38.82
C VAL A 446 27.15 27.31 40.28
N SER A 447 27.76 26.47 41.12
CA SER A 447 27.99 26.77 42.53
C SER A 447 29.08 25.85 43.09
N GLY A 448 29.60 26.20 44.28
CA GLY A 448 30.62 25.43 44.99
C GLY A 448 32.01 26.06 44.89
N ALA A 449 32.94 25.54 45.72
CA ALA A 449 34.30 26.05 45.84
C ALA A 449 35.22 25.42 44.76
N CYS A 450 35.00 25.77 43.52
CA CYS A 450 35.79 25.32 42.37
C CYS A 450 35.81 26.33 41.24
N ARG A 451 36.77 26.19 40.35
CA ARG A 451 36.89 26.98 39.12
C ARG A 451 37.26 26.08 37.94
N ILE A 452 36.92 26.54 36.76
CA ILE A 452 37.34 25.90 35.52
C ILE A 452 38.52 26.70 34.96
N SER A 453 39.58 25.98 34.58
CA SER A 453 40.75 26.52 33.92
C SER A 453 41.00 25.68 32.66
N GLY A 454 40.70 26.23 31.50
CA GLY A 454 40.73 25.50 30.24
C GLY A 454 39.78 24.28 30.28
N THR A 455 40.33 23.11 30.09
CA THR A 455 39.58 21.83 30.10
C THR A 455 39.64 21.09 31.45
N LYS A 456 40.07 21.77 32.53
CA LYS A 456 40.23 21.16 33.84
C LYS A 456 39.40 21.86 34.90
N MET A 457 38.88 21.12 35.85
CA MET A 457 38.27 21.63 37.08
C MET A 457 39.31 21.63 38.21
N ILE A 458 39.35 22.72 38.95
CA ILE A 458 40.24 22.91 40.09
C ILE A 458 39.38 23.24 41.31
N ALA A 459 39.44 22.42 42.35
CA ALA A 459 38.83 22.71 43.64
C ALA A 459 39.64 23.82 44.37
N THR A 460 38.93 24.78 44.91
CA THR A 460 39.55 25.90 45.65
C THR A 460 39.42 25.75 47.17
N ARG A 461 38.62 24.80 47.64
CA ARG A 461 38.41 24.44 49.04
C ARG A 461 38.04 22.98 49.19
N VAL A 462 38.38 22.32 50.31
CA VAL A 462 38.14 20.93 50.61
C VAL A 462 37.68 20.79 52.07
N PRO A 463 36.70 19.93 52.38
CA PRO A 463 35.81 19.29 51.47
C PRO A 463 34.81 20.26 50.82
N SER A 464 34.36 19.97 49.63
CA SER A 464 33.36 20.81 48.95
C SER A 464 32.57 20.03 47.88
N VAL A 465 31.41 20.55 47.55
CA VAL A 465 30.61 20.06 46.40
C VAL A 465 30.65 21.14 45.31
N CYS A 466 31.06 20.76 44.12
CA CYS A 466 31.06 21.61 42.95
C CYS A 466 29.92 21.25 42.01
N ARG A 467 29.00 22.17 41.82
CA ARG A 467 27.95 22.02 40.83
C ARG A 467 28.42 22.61 39.50
N VAL A 468 28.54 21.73 38.49
CA VAL A 468 29.07 22.12 37.18
C VAL A 468 28.02 21.85 36.11
N ARG A 469 27.80 22.82 35.23
CA ARG A 469 26.96 22.71 34.04
C ARG A 469 27.84 22.39 32.86
N LEU A 470 27.52 21.28 32.17
CA LEU A 470 28.01 20.96 30.84
C LEU A 470 26.94 21.35 29.82
N THR A 471 27.32 22.07 28.78
CA THR A 471 26.52 22.32 27.61
C THR A 471 27.20 21.72 26.40
N VAL A 472 26.52 20.91 25.66
CA VAL A 472 26.95 20.34 24.37
C VAL A 472 26.17 21.03 23.26
N ALA A 473 26.88 21.60 22.30
CA ALA A 473 26.23 22.30 21.18
C ALA A 473 25.36 21.35 20.35
N ALA A 474 24.29 21.89 19.81
CA ALA A 474 23.43 21.17 18.87
C ALA A 474 24.25 20.73 17.65
N ARG A 475 23.91 19.53 17.13
CA ARG A 475 24.42 19.01 15.86
C ARG A 475 23.29 18.26 15.21
N THR A 476 22.90 18.68 14.03
CA THR A 476 21.78 18.06 13.29
C THR A 476 21.95 16.54 13.22
N PRO A 477 20.90 15.75 13.54
CA PRO A 477 19.55 16.14 13.94
C PRO A 477 19.37 16.41 15.46
N PHE A 478 20.42 16.44 16.27
CA PHE A 478 20.36 16.46 17.73
C PHE A 478 20.34 17.88 18.33
N PRO A 479 19.42 18.15 19.27
CA PRO A 479 19.32 19.45 19.91
C PRO A 479 20.49 19.71 20.86
N LYS A 480 20.64 20.96 21.26
CA LYS A 480 21.58 21.37 22.32
C LYS A 480 21.23 20.66 23.63
N LEU A 481 22.24 20.05 24.26
CA LEU A 481 22.10 19.36 25.54
C LEU A 481 22.70 20.18 26.66
N THR A 482 22.03 20.27 27.80
CA THR A 482 22.57 20.91 29.03
C THR A 482 22.36 19.97 30.22
N ILE A 483 23.47 19.71 30.93
CA ILE A 483 23.49 18.86 32.14
C ILE A 483 24.11 19.63 33.27
N VAL A 484 23.55 19.42 34.47
CA VAL A 484 24.14 19.93 35.73
C VAL A 484 24.44 18.73 36.62
N GLY A 485 25.68 18.60 37.05
CA GLY A 485 26.13 17.54 37.94
C GLY A 485 26.85 18.07 39.16
N ASP A 486 26.70 17.39 40.28
CA ASP A 486 27.38 17.68 41.52
C ASP A 486 28.61 16.78 41.66
N ILE A 487 29.76 17.37 41.88
CA ILE A 487 31.07 16.73 42.03
C ILE A 487 31.53 16.95 43.45
N THR A 488 31.62 15.87 44.24
CA THR A 488 32.15 15.93 45.59
C THR A 488 33.68 15.96 45.55
N VAL A 489 34.28 16.91 46.24
CA VAL A 489 35.72 17.03 46.44
C VAL A 489 36.01 16.63 47.87
N LEU A 490 36.76 15.54 48.03
CA LEU A 490 37.10 14.93 49.32
C LEU A 490 38.48 15.39 49.78
#